data_94de1e14d418f0b1838944fdc4c29a9f
#
_entry.id   94de1e14d418f0b1838944fdc4c29a9f
#
_cell.length_a   1.000
_cell.length_b   1.000
_cell.length_c   1.000
_cell.angle_alpha   90.00
_cell.angle_beta   90.00
_cell.angle_gamma   90.00
#
_symmetry.space_group_name_H-M   'P 1'
#
loop_
_entity.id
_entity.type
_entity.pdbx_description
1 polymer ?
#
loop_
_entity_poly.entity_id
_entity_poly.type
_entity_poly.pdbx_seq_one_letter_code
_entity_poly.pdbx_strand_id
1 'polypeptide(L)'
;QVFLNYHIKGTHPIDRIESAVELVERHFDAQRESLGIERVYTVYEAGFARSIITLKPRHEGGLKGPEFIEKTKDDMPEIVIGKPSYTWDDENSMGGERFSVQLTGESTEGLAALADEFTRRLSNVKGLENVRSEAREGDEEVQIIVDRHRAAALGVTPNDVATAVTAALRGDRLREFRGSDRELTLRLAFRDSDRQSIDDLARFSIFL
;
A
#
# COMPACT_ATOMS: atom_id res chain seq x y z
N GLN A 1 17.90 -0.73 16.39
CA GLN A 1 16.68 -0.41 15.62
C GLN A 1 16.01 -1.69 15.18
N VAL A 2 14.68 -1.69 15.15
CA VAL A 2 13.85 -2.78 14.67
C VAL A 2 12.92 -2.21 13.60
N PHE A 3 12.70 -2.97 12.53
CA PHE A 3 11.84 -2.57 11.42
C PHE A 3 10.56 -3.38 11.43
N LEU A 4 9.43 -2.70 11.37
CA LEU A 4 8.10 -3.30 11.25
C LEU A 4 7.49 -2.90 9.92
N ASN A 5 7.14 -3.88 9.09
CA ASN A 5 6.47 -3.69 7.81
C ASN A 5 5.00 -4.05 7.95
N TYR A 6 4.13 -3.30 7.27
CA TYR A 6 2.68 -3.48 7.41
C TYR A 6 2.08 -4.47 6.40
N HIS A 7 2.85 -4.92 5.40
CA HIS A 7 2.40 -5.84 4.34
C HIS A 7 0.99 -5.53 3.84
N ILE A 8 0.83 -4.28 3.38
CA ILE A 8 -0.46 -3.76 2.90
C ILE A 8 -0.86 -4.51 1.64
N LYS A 9 -2.11 -4.99 1.59
CA LYS A 9 -2.70 -5.65 0.43
C LYS A 9 -3.42 -4.63 -0.43
N GLY A 10 -3.02 -4.51 -1.71
CA GLY A 10 -3.60 -3.55 -2.66
C GLY A 10 -3.21 -2.10 -2.38
N THR A 11 -3.88 -1.18 -3.07
CA THR A 11 -3.68 0.26 -2.96
C THR A 11 -4.83 0.88 -2.18
N HIS A 12 -4.53 1.64 -1.14
CA HIS A 12 -5.52 2.28 -0.29
C HIS A 12 -5.34 3.81 -0.26
N PRO A 13 -6.42 4.58 0.00
CA PRO A 13 -6.32 5.99 0.30
C PRO A 13 -5.38 6.23 1.51
N ILE A 14 -4.64 7.32 1.46
CA ILE A 14 -3.62 7.63 2.48
C ILE A 14 -4.19 7.68 3.90
N ASP A 15 -5.40 8.22 4.07
CA ASP A 15 -6.09 8.32 5.37
C ASP A 15 -6.35 6.95 5.99
N ARG A 16 -6.59 5.92 5.15
CA ARG A 16 -6.82 4.55 5.60
C ARG A 16 -5.53 3.90 6.08
N ILE A 17 -4.42 4.20 5.40
CA ILE A 17 -3.09 3.75 5.82
C ILE A 17 -2.68 4.45 7.10
N GLU A 18 -2.90 5.76 7.20
CA GLU A 18 -2.66 6.55 8.40
C GLU A 18 -3.39 5.97 9.61
N SER A 19 -4.69 5.67 9.47
CA SER A 19 -5.48 5.05 10.54
C SER A 19 -4.91 3.71 11.00
N ALA A 20 -4.40 2.90 10.09
CA ALA A 20 -3.77 1.61 10.43
C ALA A 20 -2.42 1.81 11.13
N VAL A 21 -1.63 2.78 10.68
CA VAL A 21 -0.36 3.17 11.31
C VAL A 21 -0.60 3.69 12.72
N GLU A 22 -1.54 4.60 12.93
CA GLU A 22 -1.89 5.14 14.24
C GLU A 22 -2.34 4.06 15.23
N LEU A 23 -3.05 3.02 14.75
CA LEU A 23 -3.46 1.90 15.60
C LEU A 23 -2.23 1.17 16.17
N VAL A 24 -1.24 0.89 15.32
CA VAL A 24 0.00 0.21 15.70
C VAL A 24 0.89 1.12 16.56
N GLU A 25 0.99 2.40 16.24
CA GLU A 25 1.76 3.36 17.03
C GLU A 25 1.19 3.53 18.44
N ARG A 26 -0.13 3.63 18.58
CA ARG A 26 -0.80 3.68 19.88
C ARG A 26 -0.55 2.41 20.72
N HIS A 27 -0.50 1.26 20.07
CA HIS A 27 -0.17 0.00 20.74
C HIS A 27 1.25 0.03 21.32
N PHE A 28 2.23 0.50 20.55
CA PHE A 28 3.61 0.66 21.04
C PHE A 28 3.74 1.76 22.10
N ASP A 29 3.02 2.86 21.93
CA ASP A 29 3.06 3.97 22.91
C ASP A 29 2.51 3.53 24.27
N ALA A 30 1.47 2.71 24.31
CA ALA A 30 0.92 2.14 25.55
C ALA A 30 1.93 1.26 26.30
N GLN A 31 2.87 0.65 25.57
CA GLN A 31 3.89 -0.25 26.14
C GLN A 31 5.31 0.33 26.07
N ARG A 32 5.45 1.61 25.77
CA ARG A 32 6.72 2.29 25.48
C ARG A 32 7.80 2.05 26.54
N GLU A 33 7.45 2.21 27.81
CA GLU A 33 8.39 2.04 28.92
C GLU A 33 8.77 0.58 29.15
N SER A 34 7.79 -0.33 29.12
CA SER A 34 8.02 -1.76 29.37
C SER A 34 8.82 -2.46 28.28
N LEU A 35 8.72 -1.94 27.05
CA LEU A 35 9.46 -2.43 25.88
C LEU A 35 10.78 -1.68 25.65
N GLY A 36 11.06 -0.63 26.44
CA GLY A 36 12.24 0.19 26.28
C GLY A 36 12.33 0.91 24.96
N ILE A 37 11.20 1.41 24.46
CA ILE A 37 11.14 2.15 23.19
C ILE A 37 11.56 3.59 23.44
N GLU A 38 12.58 4.05 22.70
CA GLU A 38 13.01 5.44 22.68
C GLU A 38 12.13 6.26 21.72
N ARG A 39 11.98 5.77 20.47
CA ARG A 39 11.25 6.46 19.41
C ARG A 39 10.67 5.48 18.39
N VAL A 40 9.48 5.78 17.92
CA VAL A 40 8.87 5.17 16.72
C VAL A 40 8.82 6.24 15.64
N TYR A 41 9.23 5.90 14.43
CA TYR A 41 9.15 6.74 13.25
C TYR A 41 8.57 5.91 12.11
N THR A 42 7.45 6.37 11.54
CA THR A 42 6.76 5.65 10.47
C THR A 42 6.77 6.43 9.17
N VAL A 43 7.09 5.73 8.09
CA VAL A 43 6.96 6.22 6.72
C VAL A 43 5.86 5.42 6.05
N TYR A 44 4.92 6.10 5.39
CA TYR A 44 3.84 5.44 4.67
C TYR A 44 3.43 6.20 3.40
N GLU A 45 2.95 5.45 2.44
CA GLU A 45 2.39 5.93 1.18
C GLU A 45 1.32 4.93 0.70
N ALA A 46 0.63 5.23 -0.42
CA ALA A 46 -0.36 4.34 -0.99
C ALA A 46 0.22 2.93 -1.26
N GLY A 47 -0.18 1.92 -0.49
CA GLY A 47 0.28 0.54 -0.62
C GLY A 47 1.56 0.17 0.14
N PHE A 48 2.14 1.10 0.90
CA PHE A 48 3.35 0.85 1.69
C PHE A 48 3.29 1.54 3.05
N ALA A 49 3.70 0.84 4.10
CA ALA A 49 4.00 1.46 5.40
C ALA A 49 5.10 0.68 6.13
N ARG A 50 5.96 1.42 6.84
CA ARG A 50 7.04 0.88 7.66
C ARG A 50 7.29 1.74 8.88
N SER A 51 7.33 1.12 10.05
CA SER A 51 7.80 1.76 11.28
C SER A 51 9.24 1.37 11.59
N ILE A 52 10.02 2.36 11.97
CA ILE A 52 11.39 2.21 12.48
C ILE A 52 11.34 2.45 13.97
N ILE A 53 11.56 1.40 14.76
CA ILE A 53 11.49 1.41 16.21
C ILE A 53 12.92 1.50 16.76
N THR A 54 13.24 2.60 17.41
CA THR A 54 14.51 2.78 18.10
C THR A 54 14.32 2.41 19.57
N LEU A 55 15.14 1.48 20.05
CA LEU A 55 15.13 1.03 21.44
C LEU A 55 16.15 1.81 22.26
N LYS A 56 15.84 2.06 23.52
CA LYS A 56 16.75 2.67 24.51
C LYS A 56 18.04 1.85 24.63
N PRO A 57 19.16 2.45 25.04
CA PRO A 57 20.35 1.71 25.39
C PRO A 57 20.08 0.70 26.53
N ARG A 58 20.82 -0.41 26.56
CA ARG A 58 20.62 -1.47 27.58
C ARG A 58 20.73 -0.98 29.02
N HIS A 59 21.64 -0.05 29.29
CA HIS A 59 21.83 0.53 30.62
C HIS A 59 20.65 1.44 31.04
N GLU A 60 19.76 1.78 30.12
CA GLU A 60 18.53 2.55 30.33
C GLU A 60 17.26 1.68 30.23
N GLY A 61 17.42 0.36 30.29
CA GLY A 61 16.29 -0.58 30.22
C GLY A 61 15.86 -1.00 28.81
N GLY A 62 16.67 -0.70 27.79
CA GLY A 62 16.38 -1.12 26.40
C GLY A 62 16.59 -2.61 26.18
N LEU A 63 15.71 -3.21 25.39
CA LEU A 63 15.77 -4.61 24.94
C LEU A 63 16.74 -4.77 23.77
N LYS A 64 17.19 -6.00 23.52
CA LYS A 64 17.80 -6.36 22.24
C LYS A 64 16.73 -6.49 21.17
N GLY A 65 17.07 -6.23 19.90
CA GLY A 65 16.14 -6.37 18.79
C GLY A 65 15.41 -7.71 18.74
N PRO A 66 16.10 -8.87 18.79
CA PRO A 66 15.45 -10.18 18.83
C PRO A 66 14.53 -10.39 20.03
N GLU A 67 14.94 -9.92 21.22
CA GLU A 67 14.14 -10.01 22.44
C GLU A 67 12.87 -9.15 22.37
N PHE A 68 12.98 -7.96 21.78
CA PHE A 68 11.86 -7.08 21.50
C PHE A 68 10.85 -7.74 20.55
N ILE A 69 11.35 -8.31 19.46
CA ILE A 69 10.51 -8.99 18.45
C ILE A 69 9.78 -10.17 19.10
N GLU A 70 10.49 -10.99 19.87
CA GLU A 70 9.88 -12.17 20.54
C GLU A 70 8.76 -11.80 21.50
N LYS A 71 8.90 -10.65 22.18
CA LYS A 71 7.88 -10.16 23.11
C LYS A 71 6.65 -9.56 22.44
N THR A 72 6.81 -9.05 21.23
CA THR A 72 5.77 -8.23 20.58
C THR A 72 5.13 -8.89 19.36
N LYS A 73 5.74 -9.94 18.79
CA LYS A 73 5.27 -10.58 17.55
C LYS A 73 3.84 -11.14 17.65
N ASP A 74 3.47 -11.67 18.84
CA ASP A 74 2.17 -12.32 19.07
C ASP A 74 1.11 -11.32 19.59
N ASP A 75 1.52 -10.12 20.01
CA ASP A 75 0.66 -9.07 20.59
C ASP A 75 0.41 -7.92 19.58
N MET A 76 0.67 -8.15 18.30
CA MET A 76 0.45 -7.14 17.27
C MET A 76 -1.03 -6.92 17.01
N PRO A 77 -1.49 -5.64 16.94
CA PRO A 77 -2.87 -5.35 16.58
C PRO A 77 -3.16 -5.78 15.14
N GLU A 78 -4.33 -6.36 14.94
CA GLU A 78 -4.83 -6.67 13.61
C GLU A 78 -5.21 -5.38 12.89
N ILE A 79 -4.72 -5.20 11.67
CA ILE A 79 -5.10 -4.10 10.77
C ILE A 79 -5.88 -4.64 9.57
N VAL A 80 -6.93 -3.93 9.16
CA VAL A 80 -7.84 -4.39 8.10
C VAL A 80 -7.17 -4.49 6.74
N ILE A 81 -6.20 -3.61 6.47
CA ILE A 81 -5.57 -3.43 5.16
C ILE A 81 -4.28 -4.24 4.96
N GLY A 82 -3.85 -5.00 5.97
CA GLY A 82 -2.59 -5.73 5.89
C GLY A 82 -2.27 -6.51 7.15
N LYS A 83 -1.01 -6.87 7.31
CA LYS A 83 -0.52 -7.56 8.51
C LYS A 83 0.83 -6.99 8.94
N PRO A 84 0.94 -6.38 10.13
CA PRO A 84 2.23 -5.95 10.65
C PRO A 84 3.16 -7.15 10.89
N SER A 85 4.40 -7.05 10.46
CA SER A 85 5.40 -8.10 10.66
C SER A 85 6.80 -7.52 10.74
N TYR A 86 7.66 -8.11 11.57
CA TYR A 86 9.08 -7.75 11.69
C TYR A 86 9.96 -8.37 10.60
N THR A 87 9.40 -9.20 9.75
CA THR A 87 10.15 -9.81 8.66
C THR A 87 10.28 -8.85 7.50
N TRP A 88 11.52 -8.58 7.14
CA TRP A 88 11.89 -7.82 5.97
C TRP A 88 12.56 -8.72 4.95
N ASP A 89 12.43 -8.37 3.66
CA ASP A 89 13.04 -9.09 2.55
C ASP A 89 14.56 -8.96 2.43
N ASP A 90 15.22 -8.34 3.38
CA ASP A 90 16.66 -8.23 3.36
C ASP A 90 17.34 -9.57 3.69
N GLU A 91 18.25 -9.97 2.82
CA GLU A 91 19.05 -11.20 2.87
C GLU A 91 19.84 -11.39 4.18
N ASN A 92 19.82 -10.41 5.08
CA ASN A 92 20.65 -10.36 6.29
C ASN A 92 19.87 -10.35 7.62
N SER A 93 18.55 -10.46 7.61
CA SER A 93 17.74 -10.41 8.83
C SER A 93 17.47 -11.80 9.40
N MET A 94 18.19 -12.13 10.45
CA MET A 94 17.97 -13.28 11.32
C MET A 94 18.10 -14.68 10.70
N GLY A 95 19.32 -15.13 10.45
CA GLY A 95 19.82 -16.48 10.71
C GLY A 95 18.99 -17.73 10.29
N GLY A 96 17.90 -17.58 9.54
CA GLY A 96 17.08 -18.65 9.04
C GLY A 96 17.39 -18.95 7.56
N GLU A 97 17.39 -20.22 7.18
CA GLU A 97 17.44 -20.58 5.77
C GLU A 97 16.15 -20.15 5.10
N ARG A 98 16.29 -19.30 4.06
CA ARG A 98 15.17 -18.94 3.18
C ARG A 98 15.10 -19.96 2.06
N PHE A 99 13.89 -20.43 1.76
CA PHE A 99 13.68 -21.14 0.54
C PHE A 99 12.48 -20.57 -0.23
N SER A 100 12.58 -20.57 -1.56
CA SER A 100 11.52 -20.12 -2.43
C SER A 100 11.07 -21.23 -3.34
N VAL A 101 9.76 -21.32 -3.57
CA VAL A 101 9.16 -22.26 -4.52
C VAL A 101 8.57 -21.44 -5.67
N GLN A 102 9.05 -21.69 -6.87
CA GLN A 102 8.53 -21.04 -8.07
C GLN A 102 7.48 -21.93 -8.72
N LEU A 103 6.27 -21.39 -8.89
CA LEU A 103 5.20 -22.02 -9.63
C LEU A 103 5.17 -21.49 -11.06
N THR A 104 5.13 -22.38 -12.04
CA THR A 104 5.05 -22.04 -13.47
C THR A 104 3.84 -22.69 -14.10
N GLY A 105 3.16 -22.00 -15.00
CA GLY A 105 1.95 -22.51 -15.67
C GLY A 105 1.46 -21.52 -16.73
N GLU A 106 0.47 -21.93 -17.50
CA GLU A 106 -0.08 -21.15 -18.61
C GLU A 106 -1.20 -20.17 -18.19
N SER A 107 -1.87 -20.43 -17.05
CA SER A 107 -3.00 -19.63 -16.56
C SER A 107 -2.61 -18.85 -15.31
N THR A 108 -2.68 -17.53 -15.38
CA THR A 108 -2.41 -16.64 -14.24
C THR A 108 -3.40 -16.89 -13.10
N GLU A 109 -4.69 -17.07 -13.40
CA GLU A 109 -5.72 -17.40 -12.39
C GLU A 109 -5.46 -18.75 -11.73
N GLY A 110 -5.10 -19.76 -12.54
CA GLY A 110 -4.75 -21.09 -12.03
C GLY A 110 -3.51 -21.06 -11.15
N LEU A 111 -2.51 -20.25 -11.52
CA LEU A 111 -1.29 -20.05 -10.71
C LEU A 111 -1.60 -19.32 -9.39
N ALA A 112 -2.45 -18.31 -9.40
CA ALA A 112 -2.85 -17.61 -8.18
C ALA A 112 -3.56 -18.55 -7.20
N ALA A 113 -4.57 -19.29 -7.67
CA ALA A 113 -5.27 -20.28 -6.84
C ALA A 113 -4.34 -21.38 -6.28
N LEU A 114 -3.38 -21.84 -7.10
CA LEU A 114 -2.40 -22.81 -6.68
C LEU A 114 -1.42 -22.23 -5.64
N ALA A 115 -0.99 -20.98 -5.81
CA ALA A 115 -0.13 -20.28 -4.87
C ALA A 115 -0.79 -20.11 -3.50
N ASP A 116 -2.07 -19.77 -3.47
CA ASP A 116 -2.85 -19.64 -2.23
C ASP A 116 -2.97 -20.99 -1.51
N GLU A 117 -3.29 -22.05 -2.24
CA GLU A 117 -3.38 -23.39 -1.66
C GLU A 117 -2.01 -23.86 -1.14
N PHE A 118 -0.93 -23.56 -1.87
CA PHE A 118 0.44 -23.87 -1.46
C PHE A 118 0.82 -23.11 -0.18
N THR A 119 0.55 -21.82 -0.15
CA THR A 119 0.80 -20.97 1.03
C THR A 119 0.05 -21.50 2.24
N ARG A 120 -1.24 -21.84 2.08
CA ARG A 120 -2.06 -22.41 3.14
C ARG A 120 -1.52 -23.73 3.69
N ARG A 121 -1.04 -24.62 2.81
CA ARG A 121 -0.46 -25.92 3.22
C ARG A 121 0.89 -25.75 3.89
N LEU A 122 1.75 -24.92 3.34
CA LEU A 122 3.08 -24.67 3.90
C LEU A 122 3.02 -23.95 5.26
N SER A 123 2.07 -23.06 5.47
CA SER A 123 1.87 -22.40 6.77
C SER A 123 1.55 -23.36 7.92
N ASN A 124 1.09 -24.59 7.60
CA ASN A 124 0.83 -25.61 8.61
C ASN A 124 2.04 -26.54 8.83
N VAL A 125 3.15 -26.34 8.12
CA VAL A 125 4.34 -27.18 8.27
C VAL A 125 5.17 -26.68 9.45
N LYS A 126 5.42 -27.53 10.42
CA LYS A 126 6.21 -27.18 11.59
C LYS A 126 7.65 -26.82 11.19
N GLY A 127 8.10 -25.67 11.63
CA GLY A 127 9.44 -25.15 11.35
C GLY A 127 9.51 -24.21 10.15
N LEU A 128 8.38 -23.97 9.44
CA LEU A 128 8.27 -22.90 8.48
C LEU A 128 7.58 -21.71 9.14
N GLU A 129 8.23 -20.57 9.07
CA GLU A 129 7.70 -19.29 9.54
C GLU A 129 7.59 -18.32 8.36
N ASN A 130 6.63 -17.40 8.42
CA ASN A 130 6.45 -16.34 7.43
C ASN A 130 6.24 -16.81 5.98
N VAL A 131 5.49 -17.90 5.83
CA VAL A 131 5.11 -18.40 4.50
C VAL A 131 4.18 -17.39 3.81
N ARG A 132 4.54 -16.96 2.61
CA ARG A 132 3.76 -16.00 1.84
C ARG A 132 3.85 -16.29 0.35
N SER A 133 2.85 -15.87 -0.37
CA SER A 133 2.85 -15.83 -1.84
C SER A 133 3.32 -14.47 -2.32
N GLU A 134 4.12 -14.43 -3.38
CA GLU A 134 4.44 -13.21 -4.13
C GLU A 134 3.41 -12.94 -5.24
N ALA A 135 2.45 -13.84 -5.44
CA ALA A 135 1.32 -13.55 -6.32
C ALA A 135 0.56 -12.35 -5.76
N ARG A 136 0.65 -11.23 -6.43
CA ARG A 136 -0.15 -10.04 -6.09
C ARG A 136 -1.55 -10.27 -6.62
N GLU A 137 -2.54 -10.13 -5.77
CA GLU A 137 -3.89 -9.80 -6.24
C GLU A 137 -3.74 -8.51 -7.04
N GLY A 138 -4.19 -8.52 -8.30
CA GLY A 138 -4.16 -7.32 -9.14
C GLY A 138 -4.88 -6.18 -8.43
N ASP A 139 -4.39 -4.96 -8.59
CA ASP A 139 -5.10 -3.78 -8.11
C ASP A 139 -6.45 -3.70 -8.81
N GLU A 140 -7.49 -3.29 -8.08
CA GLU A 140 -8.79 -2.99 -8.69
C GLU A 140 -8.62 -1.87 -9.71
N GLU A 141 -9.10 -2.11 -10.94
CA GLU A 141 -9.04 -1.12 -12.01
C GLU A 141 -10.44 -0.74 -12.49
N VAL A 142 -10.62 0.50 -12.86
CA VAL A 142 -11.83 0.98 -13.51
C VAL A 142 -11.60 1.02 -15.02
N GLN A 143 -12.27 0.13 -15.75
CA GLN A 143 -12.22 0.11 -17.21
C GLN A 143 -13.29 1.01 -17.81
N ILE A 144 -12.89 1.95 -18.63
CA ILE A 144 -13.81 2.84 -19.35
C ILE A 144 -13.97 2.34 -20.78
N ILE A 145 -15.14 1.77 -21.07
CA ILE A 145 -15.47 1.22 -22.38
C ILE A 145 -16.28 2.25 -23.17
N VAL A 146 -15.75 2.73 -24.27
CA VAL A 146 -16.41 3.72 -25.13
C VAL A 146 -17.35 3.01 -26.11
N ASP A 147 -18.64 3.38 -26.08
CA ASP A 147 -19.60 3.00 -27.15
C ASP A 147 -19.27 3.76 -28.44
N ARG A 148 -18.59 3.08 -29.36
CA ARG A 148 -18.10 3.68 -30.60
C ARG A 148 -19.23 4.18 -31.53
N HIS A 149 -20.38 3.49 -31.54
CA HIS A 149 -21.51 3.90 -32.38
C HIS A 149 -22.14 5.18 -31.87
N ARG A 150 -22.32 5.26 -30.55
CA ARG A 150 -22.89 6.44 -29.90
C ARG A 150 -21.92 7.63 -29.95
N ALA A 151 -20.66 7.39 -29.72
CA ALA A 151 -19.61 8.41 -29.84
C ALA A 151 -19.55 9.00 -31.25
N ALA A 152 -19.52 8.14 -32.29
CA ALA A 152 -19.51 8.58 -33.68
C ALA A 152 -20.74 9.40 -34.07
N ALA A 153 -21.94 9.01 -33.57
CA ALA A 153 -23.17 9.77 -33.81
C ALA A 153 -23.14 11.18 -33.19
N LEU A 154 -22.35 11.37 -32.14
CA LEU A 154 -22.15 12.65 -31.45
C LEU A 154 -20.90 13.41 -31.94
N GLY A 155 -20.16 12.87 -32.91
CA GLY A 155 -18.92 13.45 -33.39
C GLY A 155 -17.74 13.35 -32.41
N VAL A 156 -17.85 12.49 -31.38
CA VAL A 156 -16.83 12.30 -30.32
C VAL A 156 -15.90 11.16 -30.71
N THR A 157 -14.60 11.39 -30.60
CA THR A 157 -13.62 10.32 -30.80
C THR A 157 -13.25 9.64 -29.47
N PRO A 158 -12.75 8.38 -29.50
CA PRO A 158 -12.23 7.73 -28.29
C PRO A 158 -11.10 8.54 -27.61
N ASN A 159 -10.35 9.29 -28.39
CA ASN A 159 -9.28 10.15 -27.86
C ASN A 159 -9.84 11.35 -27.07
N ASP A 160 -10.95 11.93 -27.52
CA ASP A 160 -11.62 13.02 -26.78
C ASP A 160 -12.12 12.51 -25.42
N VAL A 161 -12.67 11.29 -25.38
CA VAL A 161 -13.08 10.65 -24.13
C VAL A 161 -11.87 10.41 -23.22
N ALA A 162 -10.77 9.86 -23.75
CA ALA A 162 -9.56 9.60 -22.99
C ALA A 162 -8.96 10.89 -22.41
N THR A 163 -8.95 11.97 -23.21
CA THR A 163 -8.46 13.30 -22.78
C THR A 163 -9.33 13.86 -21.66
N ALA A 164 -10.66 13.82 -21.82
CA ALA A 164 -11.60 14.31 -20.83
C ALA A 164 -11.49 13.54 -19.50
N VAL A 165 -11.39 12.22 -19.56
CA VAL A 165 -11.20 11.36 -18.36
C VAL A 165 -9.86 11.64 -17.70
N THR A 166 -8.80 11.80 -18.47
CA THR A 166 -7.47 12.13 -17.93
C THR A 166 -7.49 13.48 -17.22
N ALA A 167 -8.12 14.49 -17.82
CA ALA A 167 -8.26 15.81 -17.23
C ALA A 167 -9.12 15.76 -15.95
N ALA A 168 -10.20 14.95 -15.94
CA ALA A 168 -11.06 14.78 -14.78
C ALA A 168 -10.33 14.11 -13.60
N LEU A 169 -9.57 13.04 -13.85
CA LEU A 169 -8.92 12.26 -12.80
C LEU A 169 -7.58 12.86 -12.33
N ARG A 170 -6.73 13.25 -13.28
CA ARG A 170 -5.37 13.72 -13.00
C ARG A 170 -5.25 15.24 -12.97
N GLY A 171 -6.24 15.94 -13.52
CA GLY A 171 -6.16 17.36 -13.81
C GLY A 171 -5.23 17.63 -15.01
N ASP A 172 -5.26 18.83 -15.49
CA ASP A 172 -4.42 19.30 -16.58
C ASP A 172 -3.38 20.30 -16.07
N ARG A 173 -2.12 20.15 -16.51
CA ARG A 173 -1.08 21.13 -16.23
C ARG A 173 -1.20 22.27 -17.21
N LEU A 174 -1.50 23.43 -16.69
CA LEU A 174 -1.49 24.66 -17.46
C LEU A 174 -0.05 25.16 -17.64
N ARG A 175 0.13 26.09 -18.57
CA ARG A 175 1.42 26.78 -18.73
C ARG A 175 1.82 27.46 -17.41
N GLU A 176 3.11 27.46 -17.15
CA GLU A 176 3.68 28.11 -15.97
C GLU A 176 3.30 29.60 -15.92
N PHE A 177 2.84 30.03 -14.78
CA PHE A 177 2.58 31.44 -14.53
C PHE A 177 3.84 32.10 -13.97
N ARG A 178 4.35 33.10 -14.68
CA ARG A 178 5.48 33.90 -14.21
C ARG A 178 4.99 34.94 -13.23
N GLY A 179 5.27 34.71 -11.95
CA GLY A 179 5.16 35.73 -10.92
C GLY A 179 6.32 36.72 -10.97
N SER A 180 6.34 37.67 -10.05
CA SER A 180 7.39 38.69 -9.99
C SER A 180 8.77 38.13 -9.61
N ASP A 181 8.81 37.03 -8.84
CA ASP A 181 10.02 36.46 -8.24
C ASP A 181 10.19 34.95 -8.49
N ARG A 182 9.17 34.26 -8.99
CA ARG A 182 9.21 32.82 -9.28
C ARG A 182 8.19 32.40 -10.33
N GLU A 183 8.47 31.26 -10.96
CA GLU A 183 7.51 30.56 -11.80
C GLU A 183 6.62 29.65 -10.94
N LEU A 184 5.31 29.70 -11.20
CA LEU A 184 4.30 28.91 -10.50
C LEU A 184 3.71 27.89 -11.49
N THR A 185 3.75 26.62 -11.13
CA THR A 185 3.05 25.58 -11.88
C THR A 185 1.55 25.64 -11.54
N LEU A 186 0.72 25.85 -12.55
CA LEU A 186 -0.73 25.81 -12.41
C LEU A 186 -1.27 24.45 -12.79
N ARG A 187 -2.19 23.93 -12.00
CA ARG A 187 -2.92 22.70 -12.29
C ARG A 187 -4.42 22.96 -12.24
N LEU A 188 -5.11 22.62 -13.31
CA LEU A 188 -6.56 22.62 -13.38
C LEU A 188 -7.06 21.21 -13.03
N ALA A 189 -7.89 21.08 -12.02
CA ALA A 189 -8.49 19.81 -11.61
C ALA A 189 -9.95 20.03 -11.19
N PHE A 190 -10.74 18.98 -11.30
CA PHE A 190 -12.06 18.95 -10.69
C PHE A 190 -11.93 19.02 -9.16
N ARG A 191 -12.99 19.49 -8.51
CA ARG A 191 -13.04 19.50 -7.04
C ARG A 191 -13.03 18.05 -6.54
N ASP A 192 -12.42 17.82 -5.40
CA ASP A 192 -12.38 16.48 -4.80
C ASP A 192 -13.78 15.95 -4.49
N SER A 193 -14.74 16.82 -4.16
CA SER A 193 -16.15 16.47 -4.00
C SER A 193 -16.82 15.88 -5.24
N ASP A 194 -16.30 16.18 -6.42
CA ASP A 194 -16.91 15.82 -7.71
C ASP A 194 -16.30 14.54 -8.31
N ARG A 195 -15.38 13.88 -7.59
CA ARG A 195 -14.64 12.69 -8.03
C ARG A 195 -14.42 11.66 -6.91
N GLN A 196 -15.34 11.56 -5.97
CA GLN A 196 -15.22 10.66 -4.83
C GLN A 196 -15.66 9.22 -5.11
N SER A 197 -16.45 9.03 -6.16
CA SER A 197 -17.04 7.73 -6.50
C SER A 197 -16.96 7.41 -8.00
N ILE A 198 -17.11 6.13 -8.33
CA ILE A 198 -17.23 5.66 -9.73
C ILE A 198 -18.47 6.27 -10.39
N ASP A 199 -19.55 6.49 -9.64
CA ASP A 199 -20.78 7.09 -10.14
C ASP A 199 -20.57 8.56 -10.55
N ASP A 200 -19.65 9.27 -9.91
CA ASP A 200 -19.28 10.63 -10.30
C ASP A 200 -18.59 10.62 -11.66
N LEU A 201 -17.72 9.63 -11.91
CA LEU A 201 -17.08 9.46 -13.22
C LEU A 201 -18.10 9.23 -14.34
N ALA A 202 -19.17 8.47 -14.07
CA ALA A 202 -20.22 8.21 -15.05
C ALA A 202 -21.05 9.47 -15.41
N ARG A 203 -21.01 10.50 -14.58
CA ARG A 203 -21.75 11.76 -14.77
C ARG A 203 -20.91 12.86 -15.43
N PHE A 204 -19.63 12.64 -15.71
CA PHE A 204 -18.82 13.64 -16.39
C PHE A 204 -19.38 13.98 -17.76
N SER A 205 -19.64 15.27 -17.98
CA SER A 205 -20.03 15.78 -19.27
C SER A 205 -18.78 16.15 -20.07
N ILE A 206 -18.68 15.65 -21.29
CA ILE A 206 -17.63 15.99 -22.23
C ILE A 206 -18.14 17.17 -23.06
N PHE A 207 -17.49 18.30 -22.93
CA PHE A 207 -17.76 19.49 -23.76
C PHE A 207 -16.79 19.44 -24.94
N LEU A 208 -17.32 19.52 -26.16
CA LEU A 208 -16.59 19.53 -27.43
C LEU A 208 -16.50 20.96 -27.96
#